data_a346906ccdceee99d2d515bc1c87bff3
#
_entry.id   a346906ccdceee99d2d515bc1c87bff3
#
_cell.length_a   1.000
_cell.length_b   1.000
_cell.length_c   1.000
_cell.angle_alpha   90.00
_cell.angle_beta   90.00
_cell.angle_gamma   90.00
#
_symmetry.space_group_name_H-M   'P 1'
#
loop_
_entity.id
_entity.type
_entity.pdbx_description
1 polymer ?
#
loop_
_entity_poly.entity_id
_entity_poly.type
_entity_poly.pdbx_seq_one_letter_code
_entity_poly.pdbx_strand_id
1 'polypeptide(L)'
;MAENADDRVAVIATDGFEEAELTEPVKALRDAGLKVDIIAPHSGSIQGFKHHDKSKTIPVDRTLDQADPEDYIALVLPGGALNADAMRMNDQAQDFIRAMDGAHKPLAIICHAPWELVSAGLARGRTMTSWPTLQDDIRNAGGQWVDREVVVDGNLITSRKPDDLPAFNRELLARVTHQHASAAAGDWPAGDAAGGRAAASDRPQNRRREGAGKQKAPTA
;
A
#
# COMPACT_ATOMS: atom_id res chain seq x y z
N MET A 1 24.14 20.25 -6.73
CA MET A 1 23.05 19.28 -6.58
C MET A 1 21.79 20.09 -6.35
N ALA A 2 20.90 20.16 -7.34
CA ALA A 2 19.62 20.84 -7.14
C ALA A 2 18.76 19.91 -6.29
N GLU A 3 18.63 20.21 -4.99
CA GLU A 3 17.61 19.66 -4.15
C GLU A 3 16.27 20.13 -4.74
N ASN A 4 15.48 19.21 -5.31
CA ASN A 4 14.08 19.48 -5.57
C ASN A 4 13.41 19.61 -4.19
N ALA A 5 13.22 20.84 -3.76
CA ALA A 5 12.69 21.20 -2.43
C ALA A 5 11.26 20.69 -2.17
N ASP A 6 10.71 19.87 -3.08
CA ASP A 6 9.30 19.45 -3.07
C ASP A 6 9.08 17.92 -3.02
N ASP A 7 10.17 17.12 -2.92
CA ASP A 7 10.01 15.67 -2.90
C ASP A 7 9.34 15.18 -1.63
N ARG A 8 8.14 14.70 -1.81
CA ARG A 8 7.23 14.35 -0.74
C ARG A 8 6.85 12.87 -0.77
N VAL A 9 6.87 12.22 0.39
CA VAL A 9 6.44 10.83 0.57
C VAL A 9 5.12 10.79 1.31
N ALA A 10 4.16 10.03 0.80
CA ALA A 10 2.90 9.75 1.48
C ALA A 10 3.09 8.62 2.50
N VAL A 11 2.55 8.79 3.70
CA VAL A 11 2.38 7.73 4.69
C VAL A 11 0.90 7.64 5.02
N ILE A 12 0.23 6.57 4.59
CA ILE A 12 -1.21 6.42 4.79
C ILE A 12 -1.46 5.48 5.96
N ALA A 13 -2.22 5.93 6.95
CA ALA A 13 -2.59 5.14 8.11
C ALA A 13 -3.86 5.69 8.78
N THR A 14 -4.46 4.88 9.65
CA THR A 14 -5.54 5.26 10.55
C THR A 14 -5.26 4.74 11.96
N ASP A 15 -6.23 4.85 12.86
CA ASP A 15 -6.11 4.34 14.22
C ASP A 15 -5.77 2.85 14.25
N GLY A 16 -4.92 2.46 15.18
CA GLY A 16 -4.49 1.07 15.34
C GLY A 16 -3.25 0.69 14.55
N PHE A 17 -2.50 1.66 14.00
CA PHE A 17 -1.21 1.40 13.38
C PHE A 17 -0.14 0.99 14.40
N GLU A 18 0.82 0.15 13.99
CA GLU A 18 1.99 -0.17 14.81
C GLU A 18 2.96 1.02 14.85
N GLU A 19 3.23 1.56 16.03
CA GLU A 19 3.98 2.82 16.22
C GLU A 19 5.31 2.83 15.48
N ALA A 20 6.13 1.79 15.68
CA ALA A 20 7.46 1.74 15.10
C ALA A 20 7.43 1.70 13.57
N GLU A 21 6.44 1.03 12.98
CA GLU A 21 6.30 0.85 11.53
C GLU A 21 5.89 2.14 10.81
N LEU A 22 5.36 3.12 11.53
CA LEU A 22 5.14 4.48 11.04
C LEU A 22 6.31 5.39 11.37
N THR A 23 6.72 5.44 12.63
CA THR A 23 7.66 6.48 13.12
C THR A 23 9.08 6.29 12.62
N GLU A 24 9.56 5.05 12.50
CA GLU A 24 10.93 4.78 12.04
C GLU A 24 11.12 5.08 10.53
N PRO A 25 10.24 4.66 9.60
CA PRO A 25 10.31 5.09 8.20
C PRO A 25 10.20 6.60 8.03
N VAL A 26 9.25 7.24 8.75
CA VAL A 26 9.11 8.71 8.71
C VAL A 26 10.39 9.41 9.16
N LYS A 27 11.00 8.92 10.25
CA LYS A 27 12.28 9.47 10.72
C LYS A 27 13.38 9.28 9.67
N ALA A 28 13.51 8.09 9.11
CA ALA A 28 14.54 7.79 8.11
C ALA A 28 14.40 8.67 6.86
N LEU A 29 13.17 8.89 6.37
CA LEU A 29 12.88 9.74 5.23
C LEU A 29 13.20 11.23 5.52
N ARG A 30 12.80 11.72 6.70
CA ARG A 30 13.07 13.10 7.13
C ARG A 30 14.57 13.35 7.36
N ASP A 31 15.27 12.39 7.94
CA ASP A 31 16.74 12.45 8.12
C ASP A 31 17.46 12.48 6.76
N ALA A 32 16.87 11.91 5.71
CA ALA A 32 17.35 11.97 4.33
C ALA A 32 16.93 13.26 3.59
N GLY A 33 16.29 14.22 4.26
CA GLY A 33 15.89 15.51 3.70
C GLY A 33 14.56 15.53 2.94
N LEU A 34 13.79 14.43 2.99
CA LEU A 34 12.50 14.32 2.31
C LEU A 34 11.35 14.90 3.15
N LYS A 35 10.36 15.48 2.49
CA LYS A 35 9.09 15.85 3.12
C LYS A 35 8.22 14.60 3.27
N VAL A 36 7.49 14.52 4.36
CA VAL A 36 6.60 13.40 4.64
C VAL A 36 5.27 13.93 5.15
N ASP A 37 4.18 13.53 4.49
CA ASP A 37 2.81 13.79 4.94
C ASP A 37 2.21 12.51 5.52
N ILE A 38 1.63 12.63 6.71
CA ILE A 38 0.78 11.62 7.31
C ILE A 38 -0.64 11.85 6.82
N ILE A 39 -1.16 10.87 6.09
CA ILE A 39 -2.47 10.94 5.44
C ILE A 39 -3.41 9.95 6.13
N ALA A 40 -4.62 10.39 6.44
CA ALA A 40 -5.62 9.54 7.09
C ALA A 40 -7.03 9.78 6.52
N PRO A 41 -8.00 8.89 6.78
CA PRO A 41 -9.39 9.11 6.39
C PRO A 41 -10.06 10.31 7.07
N HIS A 42 -9.51 10.80 8.17
CA HIS A 42 -10.03 11.91 8.96
C HIS A 42 -8.92 12.87 9.39
N SER A 43 -9.28 14.11 9.69
CA SER A 43 -8.39 15.13 10.25
C SER A 43 -8.13 14.92 11.74
N GLY A 44 -7.18 15.66 12.30
CA GLY A 44 -6.83 15.63 13.71
C GLY A 44 -5.61 14.77 13.99
N SER A 45 -5.78 13.61 14.59
CA SER A 45 -4.69 12.68 14.90
C SER A 45 -5.14 11.23 14.85
N ILE A 46 -4.20 10.32 14.57
CA ILE A 46 -4.40 8.88 14.58
C ILE A 46 -3.69 8.25 15.77
N GLN A 47 -4.30 7.20 16.35
CA GLN A 47 -3.83 6.51 17.55
C GLN A 47 -2.93 5.33 17.18
N GLY A 48 -1.66 5.39 17.58
CA GLY A 48 -0.72 4.28 17.44
C GLY A 48 -0.85 3.22 18.54
N PHE A 49 -0.32 2.05 18.25
CA PHE A 49 -0.23 0.94 19.19
C PHE A 49 1.20 0.38 19.21
N LYS A 50 1.57 -0.20 20.33
CA LYS A 50 2.71 -1.10 20.48
C LYS A 50 2.14 -2.47 20.78
N HIS A 51 2.04 -3.30 19.74
CA HIS A 51 1.34 -4.57 19.79
C HIS A 51 -0.14 -4.42 20.18
N HIS A 52 -0.46 -4.52 21.46
CA HIS A 52 -1.84 -4.43 21.98
C HIS A 52 -2.10 -3.17 22.83
N ASP A 53 -1.06 -2.45 23.18
CA ASP A 53 -1.16 -1.29 24.06
C ASP A 53 -1.22 0.01 23.25
N LYS A 54 -2.11 0.92 23.64
CA LYS A 54 -2.15 2.25 23.06
C LYS A 54 -0.83 2.97 23.33
N SER A 55 -0.32 3.60 22.29
CA SER A 55 0.91 4.36 22.32
C SER A 55 0.68 5.84 21.96
N LYS A 56 1.57 6.43 21.18
CA LYS A 56 1.48 7.84 20.79
C LYS A 56 0.35 8.09 19.81
N THR A 57 -0.22 9.28 19.86
CA THR A 57 -1.02 9.84 18.77
C THR A 57 -0.10 10.60 17.81
N ILE A 58 -0.40 10.51 16.51
CA ILE A 58 0.34 11.19 15.46
C ILE A 58 -0.62 12.18 14.77
N PRO A 59 -0.24 13.46 14.63
CA PRO A 59 -1.04 14.41 13.87
C PRO A 59 -1.18 14.00 12.41
N VAL A 60 -2.36 14.22 11.85
CA VAL A 60 -2.66 14.03 10.42
C VAL A 60 -2.33 15.32 9.67
N ASP A 61 -1.50 15.24 8.65
CA ASP A 61 -1.11 16.38 7.84
C ASP A 61 -2.15 16.68 6.75
N ARG A 62 -2.73 15.65 6.15
CA ARG A 62 -3.79 15.74 5.13
C ARG A 62 -4.79 14.60 5.27
N THR A 63 -6.04 14.86 4.86
CA THR A 63 -7.03 13.79 4.70
C THR A 63 -6.92 13.17 3.29
N LEU A 64 -7.42 11.93 3.11
CA LEU A 64 -7.35 11.23 1.83
C LEU A 64 -8.02 12.00 0.68
N ASP A 65 -9.08 12.75 0.96
CA ASP A 65 -9.78 13.61 -0.02
C ASP A 65 -9.01 14.89 -0.39
N GLN A 66 -7.97 15.24 0.37
CA GLN A 66 -7.09 16.39 0.13
C GLN A 66 -5.74 16.02 -0.49
N ALA A 67 -5.41 14.73 -0.50
CA ALA A 67 -4.13 14.23 -0.97
C ALA A 67 -4.25 13.72 -2.42
N ASP A 68 -3.43 14.28 -3.31
CA ASP A 68 -3.34 13.80 -4.68
C ASP A 68 -2.13 12.86 -4.82
N PRO A 69 -2.30 11.61 -5.30
CA PRO A 69 -1.18 10.69 -5.53
C PRO A 69 -0.08 11.27 -6.43
N GLU A 70 -0.40 12.22 -7.31
CA GLU A 70 0.59 12.87 -8.18
C GLU A 70 1.61 13.71 -7.40
N ASP A 71 1.24 14.26 -6.25
CA ASP A 71 2.10 15.08 -5.39
C ASP A 71 3.22 14.29 -4.69
N TYR A 72 3.18 12.95 -4.73
CA TYR A 72 4.08 12.11 -3.96
C TYR A 72 4.98 11.24 -4.83
N ILE A 73 6.24 11.10 -4.41
CA ILE A 73 7.24 10.29 -5.09
C ILE A 73 7.25 8.83 -4.61
N ALA A 74 6.72 8.54 -3.43
CA ALA A 74 6.63 7.20 -2.85
C ALA A 74 5.47 7.12 -1.85
N LEU A 75 5.07 5.88 -1.54
CA LEU A 75 4.04 5.56 -0.54
C LEU A 75 4.59 4.60 0.51
N VAL A 76 4.31 4.88 1.78
CA VAL A 76 4.55 3.96 2.90
C VAL A 76 3.22 3.58 3.53
N LEU A 77 3.01 2.28 3.74
CA LEU A 77 1.87 1.74 4.47
C LEU A 77 2.39 0.99 5.71
N PRO A 78 2.29 1.58 6.90
CA PRO A 78 2.60 0.89 8.14
C PRO A 78 1.53 -0.16 8.44
N GLY A 79 1.90 -1.18 9.19
CA GLY A 79 0.96 -2.21 9.60
C GLY A 79 0.15 -1.84 10.85
N GLY A 80 -0.04 -2.84 11.70
CA GLY A 80 -1.07 -2.84 12.73
C GLY A 80 -2.35 -3.47 12.17
N ALA A 81 -2.82 -4.56 12.82
CA ALA A 81 -3.95 -5.31 12.30
C ALA A 81 -5.23 -4.49 12.20
N LEU A 82 -5.51 -3.61 13.17
CA LEU A 82 -6.68 -2.74 13.16
C LEU A 82 -6.61 -1.68 12.05
N ASN A 83 -5.43 -1.08 11.87
CA ASN A 83 -5.16 -0.13 10.80
C ASN A 83 -5.38 -0.77 9.42
N ALA A 84 -4.72 -1.89 9.17
CA ALA A 84 -4.80 -2.57 7.87
C ALA A 84 -6.22 -3.09 7.57
N ASP A 85 -6.94 -3.58 8.59
CA ASP A 85 -8.34 -4.01 8.43
C ASP A 85 -9.27 -2.86 8.06
N ALA A 86 -9.10 -1.71 8.70
CA ALA A 86 -9.87 -0.51 8.38
C ALA A 86 -9.51 0.07 6.99
N MET A 87 -8.20 0.17 6.70
CA MET A 87 -7.71 0.78 5.46
C MET A 87 -8.03 -0.05 4.22
N ARG A 88 -8.02 -1.38 4.32
CA ARG A 88 -8.41 -2.25 3.20
C ARG A 88 -9.87 -2.07 2.75
N MET A 89 -10.73 -1.49 3.58
CA MET A 89 -12.13 -1.19 3.30
C MET A 89 -12.36 0.25 2.83
N ASN A 90 -11.33 1.09 2.82
CA ASN A 90 -11.44 2.48 2.42
C ASN A 90 -11.15 2.64 0.92
N ASP A 91 -12.17 3.00 0.13
CA ASP A 91 -12.07 3.10 -1.33
C ASP A 91 -11.05 4.15 -1.77
N GLN A 92 -10.97 5.30 -1.07
CA GLN A 92 -10.01 6.37 -1.41
C GLN A 92 -8.57 5.91 -1.18
N ALA A 93 -8.30 5.17 -0.09
CA ALA A 93 -6.98 4.59 0.15
C ALA A 93 -6.62 3.56 -0.91
N GLN A 94 -7.58 2.71 -1.30
CA GLN A 94 -7.38 1.71 -2.34
C GLN A 94 -7.09 2.36 -3.71
N ASP A 95 -7.80 3.43 -4.04
CA ASP A 95 -7.57 4.18 -5.29
C ASP A 95 -6.21 4.89 -5.27
N PHE A 96 -5.82 5.46 -4.13
CA PHE A 96 -4.50 6.06 -3.94
C PHE A 96 -3.37 5.04 -4.16
N ILE A 97 -3.48 3.85 -3.55
CA ILE A 97 -2.50 2.76 -3.70
C ILE A 97 -2.41 2.32 -5.17
N ARG A 98 -3.56 2.15 -5.85
CA ARG A 98 -3.59 1.79 -7.28
C ARG A 98 -2.95 2.85 -8.17
N ALA A 99 -3.18 4.13 -7.88
CA ALA A 99 -2.60 5.24 -8.63
C ALA A 99 -1.07 5.27 -8.49
N MET A 100 -0.56 5.12 -7.26
CA MET A 100 0.87 5.06 -7.00
C MET A 100 1.53 3.85 -7.69
N ASP A 101 0.89 2.67 -7.64
CA ASP A 101 1.39 1.46 -8.32
C ASP A 101 1.37 1.62 -9.83
N GLY A 102 0.28 2.13 -10.40
CA GLY A 102 0.14 2.38 -11.84
C GLY A 102 1.15 3.38 -12.38
N ALA A 103 1.61 4.31 -11.56
CA ALA A 103 2.69 5.26 -11.85
C ALA A 103 4.09 4.68 -11.58
N HIS A 104 4.19 3.40 -11.20
CA HIS A 104 5.44 2.72 -10.83
C HIS A 104 6.25 3.41 -9.71
N LYS A 105 5.58 4.20 -8.87
CA LYS A 105 6.19 4.82 -7.71
C LYS A 105 6.50 3.77 -6.63
N PRO A 106 7.58 3.90 -5.84
CA PRO A 106 7.89 2.96 -4.75
C PRO A 106 6.76 2.82 -3.75
N LEU A 107 6.40 1.59 -3.45
CA LEU A 107 5.43 1.19 -2.44
C LEU A 107 6.16 0.42 -1.34
N ALA A 108 6.32 1.00 -0.16
CA ALA A 108 6.95 0.39 1.00
C ALA A 108 5.87 -0.02 2.02
N ILE A 109 5.65 -1.32 2.18
CA ILE A 109 4.47 -1.88 2.85
C ILE A 109 4.91 -2.94 3.85
N ILE A 110 4.52 -2.82 5.12
CA ILE A 110 5.02 -3.68 6.18
C ILE A 110 3.91 -4.37 6.99
N CYS A 111 4.20 -5.54 7.54
CA CYS A 111 3.43 -6.26 8.55
C CYS A 111 2.05 -6.71 8.03
N HIS A 112 0.96 -6.11 8.54
CA HIS A 112 -0.41 -6.39 8.13
C HIS A 112 -0.87 -5.56 6.92
N ALA A 113 -0.17 -4.50 6.55
CA ALA A 113 -0.54 -3.63 5.44
C ALA A 113 -0.63 -4.33 4.06
N PRO A 114 0.06 -5.46 3.76
CA PRO A 114 -0.20 -6.21 2.53
C PRO A 114 -1.65 -6.68 2.32
N TRP A 115 -2.52 -6.68 3.36
CA TRP A 115 -3.97 -6.83 3.16
C TRP A 115 -4.57 -5.76 2.26
N GLU A 116 -4.03 -4.55 2.32
CA GLU A 116 -4.45 -3.44 1.47
C GLU A 116 -4.12 -3.71 0.00
N LEU A 117 -2.95 -4.32 -0.29
CA LEU A 117 -2.60 -4.78 -1.64
C LEU A 117 -3.52 -5.89 -2.15
N VAL A 118 -3.89 -6.84 -1.27
CA VAL A 118 -4.86 -7.90 -1.61
C VAL A 118 -6.19 -7.26 -2.04
N SER A 119 -6.69 -6.30 -1.26
CA SER A 119 -7.95 -5.60 -1.53
C SER A 119 -7.86 -4.68 -2.75
N ALA A 120 -6.69 -4.06 -3.00
CA ALA A 120 -6.43 -3.26 -4.20
C ALA A 120 -6.31 -4.10 -5.49
N GLY A 121 -6.19 -5.45 -5.38
CA GLY A 121 -5.97 -6.36 -6.51
C GLY A 121 -4.53 -6.37 -7.02
N LEU A 122 -3.58 -5.88 -6.22
CA LEU A 122 -2.18 -5.70 -6.59
C LEU A 122 -1.26 -6.84 -6.12
N ALA A 123 -1.80 -7.87 -5.47
CA ALA A 123 -1.01 -9.01 -5.01
C ALA A 123 -0.70 -10.03 -6.12
N ARG A 124 -1.57 -10.14 -7.13
CA ARG A 124 -1.45 -11.14 -8.18
C ARG A 124 -0.15 -11.04 -8.98
N GLY A 125 0.58 -12.16 -9.03
CA GLY A 125 1.83 -12.30 -9.78
C GLY A 125 3.03 -11.63 -9.12
N ARG A 126 2.87 -11.03 -7.94
CA ARG A 126 3.97 -10.41 -7.19
C ARG A 126 4.53 -11.33 -6.12
N THR A 127 5.84 -11.23 -5.91
CA THR A 127 6.53 -11.85 -4.77
C THR A 127 6.58 -10.85 -3.62
N MET A 128 6.10 -11.26 -2.44
CA MET A 128 6.06 -10.38 -1.27
C MET A 128 6.19 -11.14 0.04
N THR A 129 6.51 -10.42 1.08
CA THR A 129 6.43 -10.88 2.46
C THR A 129 5.42 -10.05 3.25
N SER A 130 5.05 -10.51 4.44
CA SER A 130 4.09 -9.85 5.32
C SER A 130 4.21 -10.41 6.72
N TRP A 131 3.41 -9.89 7.64
CA TRP A 131 3.12 -10.61 8.88
C TRP A 131 2.63 -12.03 8.53
N PRO A 132 3.16 -13.10 9.21
CA PRO A 132 2.98 -14.49 8.76
C PRO A 132 1.54 -14.96 8.60
N THR A 133 0.58 -14.37 9.33
CA THR A 133 -0.83 -14.79 9.23
C THR A 133 -1.48 -14.45 7.90
N LEU A 134 -0.90 -13.53 7.13
CA LEU A 134 -1.43 -13.10 5.83
C LEU A 134 -0.99 -13.98 4.66
N GLN A 135 -0.17 -15.01 4.90
CA GLN A 135 0.38 -15.84 3.83
C GLN A 135 -0.70 -16.48 2.94
N ASP A 136 -1.78 -16.94 3.55
CA ASP A 136 -2.87 -17.59 2.81
C ASP A 136 -3.70 -16.59 2.02
N ASP A 137 -3.94 -15.40 2.57
CA ASP A 137 -4.64 -14.30 1.87
C ASP A 137 -3.87 -13.87 0.62
N ILE A 138 -2.55 -13.71 0.75
CA ILE A 138 -1.67 -13.34 -0.36
C ILE A 138 -1.65 -14.42 -1.44
N ARG A 139 -1.51 -15.71 -1.06
CA ARG A 139 -1.54 -16.84 -1.98
C ARG A 139 -2.89 -16.96 -2.69
N ASN A 140 -4.00 -16.82 -1.94
CA ASN A 140 -5.35 -16.86 -2.50
C ASN A 140 -5.61 -15.70 -3.46
N ALA A 141 -4.98 -14.54 -3.25
CA ALA A 141 -5.02 -13.40 -4.17
C ALA A 141 -4.11 -13.59 -5.40
N GLY A 142 -3.35 -14.69 -5.47
CA GLY A 142 -2.46 -15.03 -6.60
C GLY A 142 -1.05 -14.46 -6.45
N GLY A 143 -0.66 -14.00 -5.26
CA GLY A 143 0.70 -13.58 -4.92
C GLY A 143 1.59 -14.76 -4.48
N GLN A 144 2.89 -14.57 -4.52
CA GLN A 144 3.88 -15.48 -4.00
C GLN A 144 4.41 -14.98 -2.66
N TRP A 145 3.94 -15.57 -1.57
CA TRP A 145 4.43 -15.23 -0.23
C TRP A 145 5.74 -15.96 0.09
N VAL A 146 6.71 -15.22 0.60
CA VAL A 146 8.00 -15.76 1.07
C VAL A 146 8.33 -15.20 2.46
N ASP A 147 8.96 -16.01 3.32
CA ASP A 147 9.38 -15.59 4.65
C ASP A 147 10.80 -14.99 4.58
N ARG A 148 10.87 -13.67 4.39
CA ARG A 148 12.13 -12.90 4.37
C ARG A 148 11.95 -11.58 5.09
N GLU A 149 13.02 -11.04 5.69
CA GLU A 149 12.99 -9.74 6.38
C GLU A 149 12.58 -8.59 5.46
N VAL A 150 13.00 -8.62 4.20
CA VAL A 150 12.60 -7.68 3.17
C VAL A 150 12.53 -8.39 1.83
N VAL A 151 11.53 -8.03 1.04
CA VAL A 151 11.36 -8.48 -0.35
C VAL A 151 11.15 -7.25 -1.23
N VAL A 152 11.88 -7.19 -2.32
CA VAL A 152 11.72 -6.16 -3.35
C VAL A 152 11.30 -6.84 -4.64
N ASP A 153 10.15 -6.41 -5.19
CA ASP A 153 9.60 -6.89 -6.46
C ASP A 153 9.12 -5.70 -7.30
N GLY A 154 9.93 -5.31 -8.29
CA GLY A 154 9.69 -4.10 -9.05
C GLY A 154 9.71 -2.84 -8.16
N ASN A 155 8.60 -2.12 -8.13
CA ASN A 155 8.41 -0.94 -7.27
C ASN A 155 7.94 -1.27 -5.84
N LEU A 156 7.62 -2.54 -5.55
CA LEU A 156 7.09 -2.98 -4.27
C LEU A 156 8.21 -3.41 -3.33
N ILE A 157 8.19 -2.89 -2.10
CA ILE A 157 9.07 -3.25 -0.99
C ILE A 157 8.18 -3.75 0.14
N THR A 158 8.40 -4.98 0.62
CA THR A 158 7.61 -5.53 1.73
C THR A 158 8.49 -6.07 2.85
N SER A 159 8.01 -5.97 4.09
CA SER A 159 8.64 -6.54 5.30
C SER A 159 7.59 -7.11 6.25
N ARG A 160 8.03 -7.86 7.28
CA ARG A 160 7.13 -8.67 8.11
C ARG A 160 6.69 -7.99 9.39
N LYS A 161 7.61 -7.28 10.07
CA LYS A 161 7.44 -6.84 11.46
C LYS A 161 8.43 -5.74 11.84
N PRO A 162 8.30 -5.12 13.03
CA PRO A 162 9.21 -4.06 13.47
C PRO A 162 10.69 -4.44 13.49
N ASP A 163 11.04 -5.69 13.79
CA ASP A 163 12.45 -6.14 13.79
C ASP A 163 13.10 -6.03 12.39
N ASP A 164 12.31 -6.02 11.34
CA ASP A 164 12.77 -5.94 9.95
C ASP A 164 12.96 -4.48 9.46
N LEU A 165 12.60 -3.47 10.27
CA LEU A 165 12.68 -2.05 9.91
C LEU A 165 14.05 -1.58 9.42
N PRO A 166 15.20 -2.06 9.95
CA PRO A 166 16.49 -1.66 9.40
C PRO A 166 16.67 -2.03 7.93
N ALA A 167 16.25 -3.24 7.52
CA ALA A 167 16.28 -3.68 6.12
C ALA A 167 15.23 -2.96 5.27
N PHE A 168 14.01 -2.81 5.79
CA PHE A 168 12.92 -2.09 5.15
C PHE A 168 13.28 -0.63 4.83
N ASN A 169 13.77 0.12 5.81
CA ASN A 169 14.15 1.51 5.65
C ASN A 169 15.31 1.69 4.66
N ARG A 170 16.28 0.77 4.68
CA ARG A 170 17.40 0.78 3.72
C ARG A 170 16.89 0.66 2.28
N GLU A 171 16.00 -0.30 1.99
CA GLU A 171 15.44 -0.51 0.67
C GLU A 171 14.53 0.66 0.24
N LEU A 172 13.72 1.20 1.16
CA LEU A 172 12.90 2.38 0.93
C LEU A 172 13.77 3.57 0.51
N LEU A 173 14.79 3.92 1.31
CA LEU A 173 15.69 5.04 1.02
C LEU A 173 16.43 4.85 -0.30
N ALA A 174 16.95 3.64 -0.56
CA ALA A 174 17.64 3.35 -1.81
C ALA A 174 16.74 3.61 -3.03
N ARG A 175 15.45 3.22 -2.97
CA ARG A 175 14.50 3.41 -4.07
C ARG A 175 14.12 4.86 -4.27
N VAL A 176 13.84 5.57 -3.20
CA VAL A 176 13.45 6.99 -3.26
C VAL A 176 14.62 7.85 -3.77
N THR A 177 15.86 7.61 -3.30
CA THR A 177 17.05 8.38 -3.73
C THR A 177 17.50 8.02 -5.15
N HIS A 178 17.35 6.78 -5.61
CA HIS A 178 17.69 6.39 -6.98
C HIS A 178 16.72 6.97 -8.01
N GLN A 179 15.43 7.10 -7.69
CA GLN A 179 14.48 7.79 -8.58
C GLN A 179 14.84 9.25 -8.78
N HIS A 180 15.37 9.94 -7.76
CA HIS A 180 15.91 11.28 -7.89
C HIS A 180 17.05 11.38 -8.87
N ALA A 181 18.01 10.46 -8.79
CA ALA A 181 19.16 10.45 -9.69
C ALA A 181 18.74 10.20 -11.15
N SER A 182 17.77 9.31 -11.40
CA SER A 182 17.24 8.99 -12.74
C SER A 182 16.39 10.13 -13.31
N ALA A 183 15.52 10.74 -12.51
CA ALA A 183 14.72 11.89 -12.94
C ALA A 183 15.56 13.11 -13.28
N ALA A 184 16.65 13.34 -12.53
CA ALA A 184 17.61 14.41 -12.77
C ALA A 184 18.51 14.15 -13.99
N ALA A 185 18.72 12.87 -14.37
CA ALA A 185 19.54 12.46 -15.51
C ALA A 185 18.75 12.31 -16.82
N GLY A 186 17.42 12.36 -16.80
CA GLY A 186 16.59 12.19 -18.00
C GLY A 186 16.64 10.79 -18.61
N ASP A 187 17.18 9.81 -17.89
CA ASP A 187 17.38 8.44 -18.36
C ASP A 187 16.41 7.50 -17.62
N TRP A 188 15.19 7.34 -18.17
CA TRP A 188 14.29 6.26 -17.79
C TRP A 188 14.69 5.01 -18.60
N PRO A 189 15.10 3.89 -17.98
CA PRO A 189 15.28 2.67 -18.72
C PRO A 189 13.91 2.24 -19.26
N ALA A 190 13.77 2.21 -20.58
CA ALA A 190 12.60 1.61 -21.23
C ALA A 190 12.47 0.18 -20.71
N GLY A 191 11.38 -0.10 -19.98
CA GLY A 191 11.09 -1.41 -19.46
C GLY A 191 11.05 -2.41 -20.61
N ASP A 192 11.74 -3.53 -20.44
CA ASP A 192 11.69 -4.67 -21.34
C ASP A 192 10.24 -5.14 -21.50
N ALA A 193 9.59 -4.68 -22.55
CA ALA A 193 8.29 -5.16 -22.98
C ALA A 193 8.48 -6.53 -23.70
N ALA A 194 8.73 -7.58 -22.92
CA ALA A 194 8.69 -8.94 -23.41
C ALA A 194 7.78 -9.80 -22.53
N GLY A 195 6.52 -9.94 -22.94
CA GLY A 195 5.61 -10.89 -22.27
C GLY A 195 4.17 -10.69 -22.64
N GLY A 196 3.77 -11.13 -23.87
CA GLY A 196 2.49 -11.76 -24.15
C GLY A 196 1.20 -11.01 -23.84
N ARG A 197 0.68 -10.29 -24.80
CA ARG A 197 -0.76 -10.00 -24.86
C ARG A 197 -1.54 -11.31 -24.98
N ALA A 198 -2.17 -11.76 -23.90
CA ALA A 198 -3.28 -12.71 -23.97
C ALA A 198 -4.57 -11.88 -24.09
N ALA A 199 -5.30 -12.13 -25.17
CA ALA A 199 -6.54 -11.45 -25.53
C ALA A 199 -7.61 -11.65 -24.44
N ALA A 200 -8.18 -10.56 -24.00
CA ALA A 200 -9.41 -10.55 -23.21
C ALA A 200 -10.60 -10.82 -24.17
N SER A 201 -11.19 -12.00 -24.10
CA SER A 201 -12.55 -12.27 -24.59
C SER A 201 -13.13 -13.38 -23.72
N ASP A 202 -13.94 -13.03 -22.76
CA ASP A 202 -15.22 -13.64 -22.41
C ASP A 202 -15.76 -13.02 -21.12
N ARG A 203 -16.66 -12.05 -21.30
CA ARG A 203 -17.61 -11.67 -20.26
C ARG A 203 -18.84 -12.55 -20.43
N PRO A 204 -19.26 -13.34 -19.43
CA PRO A 204 -20.58 -13.95 -19.47
C PRO A 204 -21.65 -12.87 -19.28
N GLN A 205 -22.47 -12.68 -20.31
CA GLN A 205 -23.68 -11.87 -20.23
C GLN A 205 -24.69 -12.55 -19.30
N ASN A 206 -24.97 -11.92 -18.16
CA ASN A 206 -26.03 -12.33 -17.24
C ASN A 206 -27.39 -11.98 -17.86
N ARG A 207 -28.01 -12.99 -18.52
CA ARG A 207 -29.39 -12.88 -19.01
C ARG A 207 -30.34 -12.86 -17.80
N ARG A 208 -30.96 -11.74 -17.54
CA ARG A 208 -32.14 -11.64 -16.69
C ARG A 208 -33.22 -12.57 -17.26
N ARG A 209 -33.63 -13.57 -16.51
CA ARG A 209 -34.88 -14.30 -16.76
C ARG A 209 -35.96 -13.58 -15.96
N GLU A 210 -36.82 -12.86 -16.68
CA GLU A 210 -38.17 -12.54 -16.24
C GLU A 210 -38.98 -13.84 -16.31
N GLY A 211 -39.64 -14.20 -15.22
CA GLY A 211 -40.52 -15.35 -15.14
C GLY A 211 -41.51 -15.13 -14.01
N ALA A 212 -42.66 -14.56 -14.38
CA ALA A 212 -43.84 -14.46 -13.54
C ALA A 212 -44.34 -15.85 -13.13
N GLY A 213 -44.63 -16.04 -11.87
CA GLY A 213 -45.31 -17.23 -11.34
C GLY A 213 -46.01 -16.91 -10.03
N LYS A 214 -47.27 -16.50 -10.12
CA LYS A 214 -48.21 -16.40 -8.99
C LYS A 214 -48.44 -17.81 -8.45
N GLN A 215 -48.24 -18.03 -7.16
CA GLN A 215 -48.89 -19.15 -6.46
C GLN A 215 -49.52 -18.67 -5.14
N LYS A 216 -50.78 -19.06 -5.00
CA LYS A 216 -51.70 -18.79 -3.92
C LYS A 216 -51.24 -19.47 -2.61
N ALA A 217 -51.50 -18.78 -1.49
CA ALA A 217 -51.47 -19.34 -0.15
C ALA A 217 -52.65 -20.26 0.12
N PRO A 218 -52.48 -21.32 0.89
CA PRO A 218 -53.62 -22.01 1.52
C PRO A 218 -53.86 -21.44 2.92
N THR A 219 -55.12 -21.17 3.19
CA THR A 219 -55.75 -20.92 4.47
C THR A 219 -55.93 -22.23 5.24
N ALA A 220 -55.53 -22.28 6.50
CA ALA A 220 -56.20 -22.84 7.70
C ALA A 220 -55.25 -22.67 8.93
#